data_003a47f2c07ce43736f080881a503e52
#
_entry.id   003a47f2c07ce43736f080881a503e52
#
_cell.length_a   1.000
_cell.length_b   1.000
_cell.length_c   1.000
_cell.angle_alpha   90.00
_cell.angle_beta   90.00
_cell.angle_gamma   90.00
#
_symmetry.space_group_name_H-M   'P 1'
#
loop_
_entity.id
_entity.type
_entity.pdbx_description
1 polymer ?
#
loop_
_entity_poly.entity_id
_entity_poly.type
_entity_poly.pdbx_seq_one_letter_code
_entity_poly.pdbx_strand_id
1 'polypeptide(L)'
;MDLSRVTKRFLTPSGKAFTALRDVDLAVTDGQFCAVVGPTGCGKSTTLTLVAGLERPSEGTVRVAGQAVAGIPDGISFMFQADALLPWKTVLGNVAMGPLFHGVPRKTAHTDAREWLRVVGLAGFEDHHPHQLSGGMRKRVSLAAALINEPSILLMDEPFGALDVQTKAIMSNELLQLWDQTRPSVIFVTHDLEEAIALADRVVVMTVAPGTVKAVYDIDLPRPRGAVQEIRFQPRFAELHRQIWESLREEVERAYARTAAPALTGGDAA
;
A
#
# COMPACT_ATOMS: atom_id res chain seq x y z
N MET A 1 10.96 5.78 8.31
CA MET A 1 11.11 4.31 8.10
C MET A 1 12.38 4.07 7.30
N ASP A 2 13.14 3.04 7.64
CA ASP A 2 14.42 2.75 6.99
C ASP A 2 14.62 1.24 6.84
N LEU A 3 14.91 0.78 5.64
CA LEU A 3 15.32 -0.56 5.30
C LEU A 3 16.78 -0.49 4.83
N SER A 4 17.70 -1.17 5.52
CA SER A 4 19.12 -1.16 5.21
C SER A 4 19.59 -2.56 4.83
N ARG A 5 19.95 -2.76 3.56
CA ARG A 5 20.39 -4.01 2.95
C ARG A 5 19.50 -5.21 3.27
N VAL A 6 18.19 -4.99 3.16
CA VAL A 6 17.19 -5.98 3.57
C VAL A 6 17.05 -7.08 2.52
N THR A 7 17.28 -8.32 2.96
CA THR A 7 17.02 -9.54 2.19
C THR A 7 15.93 -10.35 2.90
N LYS A 8 14.93 -10.83 2.14
CA LYS A 8 13.90 -11.72 2.65
C LYS A 8 13.81 -12.98 1.81
N ARG A 9 13.97 -14.13 2.49
CA ARG A 9 13.79 -15.46 1.92
C ARG A 9 12.62 -16.16 2.59
N PHE A 10 11.85 -16.88 1.81
CA PHE A 10 10.80 -17.77 2.27
C PHE A 10 11.16 -19.21 1.93
N LEU A 11 10.78 -20.15 2.77
CA LEU A 11 10.86 -21.57 2.45
C LEU A 11 9.58 -21.97 1.72
N THR A 12 9.74 -22.57 0.53
CA THR A 12 8.60 -23.15 -0.20
C THR A 12 8.17 -24.45 0.49
N PRO A 13 6.94 -24.94 0.25
CA PRO A 13 6.51 -26.23 0.77
C PRO A 13 7.42 -27.40 0.36
N SER A 14 8.16 -27.28 -0.74
CA SER A 14 9.17 -28.24 -1.19
C SER A 14 10.54 -28.10 -0.52
N GLY A 15 10.68 -27.21 0.48
CA GLY A 15 11.94 -26.97 1.19
C GLY A 15 12.96 -26.11 0.44
N LYS A 16 12.64 -25.61 -0.76
CA LYS A 16 13.52 -24.71 -1.51
C LYS A 16 13.38 -23.28 -0.98
N ALA A 17 14.50 -22.56 -0.87
CA ALA A 17 14.49 -21.15 -0.52
C ALA A 17 14.07 -20.30 -1.75
N PHE A 18 13.05 -19.44 -1.57
CA PHE A 18 12.65 -18.40 -2.52
C PHE A 18 13.06 -17.04 -1.96
N THR A 19 13.86 -16.29 -2.72
CA THR A 19 14.26 -14.93 -2.33
C THR A 19 13.26 -13.94 -2.91
N ALA A 20 12.47 -13.32 -2.04
CA ALA A 20 11.47 -12.31 -2.43
C ALA A 20 12.12 -10.93 -2.61
N LEU A 21 12.97 -10.55 -1.65
CA LEU A 21 13.72 -9.28 -1.66
C LEU A 21 15.22 -9.58 -1.50
N ARG A 22 16.04 -8.80 -2.18
CA ARG A 22 17.49 -8.90 -2.08
C ARG A 22 18.11 -7.53 -1.94
N ASP A 23 18.86 -7.31 -0.88
CA ASP A 23 19.71 -6.14 -0.64
C ASP A 23 18.94 -4.82 -0.90
N VAL A 24 17.76 -4.71 -0.29
CA VAL A 24 16.87 -3.56 -0.46
C VAL A 24 17.26 -2.45 0.49
N ASP A 25 17.58 -1.29 -0.06
CA ASP A 25 17.77 -0.03 0.65
C ASP A 25 16.60 0.90 0.32
N LEU A 26 15.82 1.30 1.33
CA LEU A 26 14.68 2.20 1.18
C LEU A 26 14.54 3.06 2.42
N ALA A 27 14.58 4.38 2.23
CA ALA A 27 14.32 5.34 3.30
C ALA A 27 13.07 6.17 2.98
N VAL A 28 12.17 6.26 3.95
CA VAL A 28 10.99 7.12 3.91
C VAL A 28 11.06 8.06 5.11
N THR A 29 11.15 9.36 4.83
CA THR A 29 11.25 10.39 5.86
C THR A 29 9.91 10.60 6.57
N ASP A 30 9.96 11.27 7.73
CA ASP A 30 8.74 11.59 8.48
C ASP A 30 7.82 12.49 7.65
N GLY A 31 6.52 12.18 7.68
CA GLY A 31 5.51 12.90 6.91
C GLY A 31 5.60 12.74 5.37
N GLN A 32 6.45 11.86 4.85
CA GLN A 32 6.61 11.63 3.41
C GLN A 32 5.60 10.62 2.87
N PHE A 33 5.02 10.90 1.72
CA PHE A 33 4.23 9.95 0.96
C PHE A 33 5.13 9.25 -0.09
N CYS A 34 5.47 8.00 0.14
CA CYS A 34 6.30 7.18 -0.73
C CYS A 34 5.46 6.11 -1.44
N ALA A 35 5.42 6.15 -2.77
CA ALA A 35 4.82 5.07 -3.56
C ALA A 35 5.88 4.05 -3.99
N VAL A 36 5.51 2.77 -3.97
CA VAL A 36 6.35 1.67 -4.45
C VAL A 36 5.65 0.99 -5.61
N VAL A 37 6.28 1.02 -6.78
CA VAL A 37 5.76 0.40 -8.00
C VAL A 37 6.71 -0.69 -8.51
N GLY A 38 6.18 -1.64 -9.25
CA GLY A 38 6.95 -2.74 -9.80
C GLY A 38 6.06 -3.89 -10.29
N PRO A 39 6.60 -4.86 -11.02
CA PRO A 39 5.84 -5.99 -11.54
C PRO A 39 5.24 -6.85 -10.42
N THR A 40 4.24 -7.65 -10.76
CA THR A 40 3.64 -8.60 -9.82
C THR A 40 4.69 -9.59 -9.30
N GLY A 41 4.66 -9.87 -7.99
CA GLY A 41 5.61 -10.78 -7.34
C GLY A 41 7.00 -10.19 -7.08
N CYS A 42 7.25 -8.91 -7.30
CA CYS A 42 8.55 -8.28 -7.04
C CYS A 42 8.86 -8.00 -5.55
N GLY A 43 7.94 -8.31 -4.64
CA GLY A 43 8.17 -8.15 -3.19
C GLY A 43 7.60 -6.88 -2.56
N LYS A 44 6.74 -6.12 -3.25
CA LYS A 44 6.11 -4.89 -2.71
C LYS A 44 5.37 -5.14 -1.39
N SER A 45 4.45 -6.11 -1.37
CA SER A 45 3.72 -6.49 -0.15
C SER A 45 4.65 -7.02 0.94
N THR A 46 5.72 -7.74 0.55
CA THR A 46 6.76 -8.20 1.49
C THR A 46 7.47 -7.01 2.15
N THR A 47 7.74 -5.94 1.40
CA THR A 47 8.33 -4.72 1.96
C THR A 47 7.41 -4.13 3.02
N LEU A 48 6.09 -4.05 2.77
CA LEU A 48 5.12 -3.57 3.75
C LEU A 48 5.07 -4.46 5.01
N THR A 49 5.02 -5.79 4.85
CA THR A 49 4.95 -6.70 6.00
C THR A 49 6.20 -6.67 6.87
N LEU A 50 7.37 -6.40 6.29
CA LEU A 50 8.62 -6.19 7.03
C LEU A 50 8.58 -4.89 7.84
N VAL A 51 8.09 -3.77 7.26
CA VAL A 51 7.95 -2.50 7.97
C VAL A 51 6.89 -2.59 9.06
N ALA A 52 5.80 -3.32 8.82
CA ALA A 52 4.75 -3.56 9.81
C ALA A 52 5.19 -4.48 10.97
N GLY A 53 6.36 -5.13 10.87
CA GLY A 53 6.82 -6.09 11.86
C GLY A 53 6.06 -7.42 11.86
N LEU A 54 5.25 -7.67 10.82
CA LEU A 54 4.54 -8.94 10.61
C LEU A 54 5.48 -10.04 10.11
N GLU A 55 6.58 -9.63 9.47
CA GLU A 55 7.65 -10.50 8.99
C GLU A 55 9.00 -9.97 9.47
N ARG A 56 9.98 -10.87 9.60
CA ARG A 56 11.36 -10.49 9.94
C ARG A 56 12.23 -10.58 8.69
N PRO A 57 13.18 -9.67 8.50
CA PRO A 57 14.17 -9.80 7.44
C PRO A 57 15.04 -11.04 7.68
N SER A 58 15.50 -11.69 6.60
CA SER A 58 16.50 -12.78 6.68
C SER A 58 17.89 -12.22 6.87
N GLU A 59 18.17 -11.04 6.31
CA GLU A 59 19.41 -10.28 6.43
C GLU A 59 19.08 -8.78 6.37
N GLY A 60 19.99 -7.95 6.88
CA GLY A 60 19.78 -6.50 6.96
C GLY A 60 18.94 -6.08 8.16
N THR A 61 18.52 -4.84 8.17
CA THR A 61 17.74 -4.24 9.28
C THR A 61 16.59 -3.40 8.78
N VAL A 62 15.46 -3.47 9.49
CA VAL A 62 14.31 -2.57 9.31
C VAL A 62 14.18 -1.72 10.56
N ARG A 63 14.04 -0.40 10.39
CA ARG A 63 13.87 0.56 11.48
C ARG A 63 12.63 1.41 11.25
N VAL A 64 11.90 1.66 12.33
CA VAL A 64 10.76 2.57 12.37
C VAL A 64 11.00 3.56 13.51
N ALA A 65 10.89 4.85 13.25
CA ALA A 65 11.22 5.92 14.22
C ALA A 65 12.62 5.72 14.87
N GLY A 66 13.61 5.27 14.09
CA GLY A 66 14.98 5.01 14.55
C GLY A 66 15.18 3.70 15.32
N GLN A 67 14.12 2.99 15.69
CA GLN A 67 14.17 1.74 16.44
C GLN A 67 14.09 0.53 15.50
N ALA A 68 14.86 -0.53 15.80
CA ALA A 68 14.78 -1.78 15.05
C ALA A 68 13.40 -2.43 15.24
N VAL A 69 12.80 -2.89 14.16
CA VAL A 69 11.49 -3.56 14.17
C VAL A 69 11.66 -4.97 14.74
N ALA A 70 11.12 -5.21 15.93
CA ALA A 70 11.14 -6.51 16.61
C ALA A 70 9.72 -7.13 16.76
N GLY A 71 8.69 -6.41 16.44
CA GLY A 71 7.27 -6.75 16.47
C GLY A 71 6.50 -5.63 15.78
N ILE A 72 5.19 -5.53 15.96
CA ILE A 72 4.37 -4.47 15.35
C ILE A 72 4.73 -3.14 16.04
N PRO A 73 5.28 -2.14 15.30
CA PRO A 73 5.57 -0.83 15.88
C PRO A 73 4.28 -0.07 16.23
N ASP A 74 4.36 0.80 17.24
CA ASP A 74 3.24 1.67 17.60
C ASP A 74 2.92 2.69 16.49
N GLY A 75 1.66 3.09 16.42
CA GLY A 75 1.19 4.10 15.48
C GLY A 75 1.17 3.67 14.00
N ILE A 76 1.28 2.38 13.71
CA ILE A 76 1.11 1.83 12.37
C ILE A 76 -0.35 1.45 12.12
N SER A 77 -0.88 1.86 10.97
CA SER A 77 -2.08 1.26 10.37
C SER A 77 -1.72 0.58 9.04
N PHE A 78 -2.31 -0.60 8.80
CA PHE A 78 -2.07 -1.39 7.60
C PHE A 78 -3.39 -1.64 6.85
N MET A 79 -3.44 -1.22 5.60
CA MET A 79 -4.51 -1.54 4.67
C MET A 79 -4.04 -2.65 3.72
N PHE A 80 -4.55 -3.86 3.90
CA PHE A 80 -4.20 -5.04 3.10
C PHE A 80 -4.84 -5.00 1.70
N GLN A 81 -4.23 -5.71 0.77
CA GLN A 81 -4.78 -5.90 -0.58
C GLN A 81 -6.15 -6.58 -0.53
N ALA A 82 -6.29 -7.62 0.28
CA ALA A 82 -7.59 -8.22 0.59
C ALA A 82 -8.32 -7.40 1.65
N ASP A 83 -9.65 -7.36 1.58
CA ASP A 83 -10.46 -6.69 2.59
C ASP A 83 -10.33 -7.45 3.92
N ALA A 84 -9.62 -6.85 4.88
CA ALA A 84 -9.41 -7.43 6.22
C ALA A 84 -10.57 -7.13 7.17
N LEU A 85 -11.81 -7.03 6.64
CA LEU A 85 -13.00 -6.79 7.44
C LEU A 85 -13.48 -8.06 8.11
N LEU A 86 -13.89 -7.95 9.38
CA LEU A 86 -14.47 -9.05 10.12
C LEU A 86 -15.91 -9.31 9.65
N PRO A 87 -16.21 -10.46 9.03
CA PRO A 87 -17.49 -10.71 8.38
C PRO A 87 -18.67 -10.79 9.36
N TRP A 88 -18.41 -11.10 10.64
CA TRP A 88 -19.40 -11.16 11.70
C TRP A 88 -19.66 -9.83 12.42
N LYS A 89 -18.93 -8.78 12.07
CA LYS A 89 -19.15 -7.42 12.57
C LYS A 89 -19.87 -6.58 11.53
N THR A 90 -20.63 -5.61 11.99
CA THR A 90 -21.20 -4.57 11.13
C THR A 90 -20.10 -3.65 10.60
N VAL A 91 -20.42 -2.83 9.61
CA VAL A 91 -19.55 -1.77 9.07
C VAL A 91 -19.07 -0.86 10.20
N LEU A 92 -19.99 -0.35 11.03
CA LEU A 92 -19.65 0.46 12.19
C LEU A 92 -18.72 -0.30 13.16
N GLY A 93 -19.02 -1.56 13.41
CA GLY A 93 -18.22 -2.40 14.30
C GLY A 93 -16.81 -2.68 13.78
N ASN A 94 -16.61 -2.74 12.45
CA ASN A 94 -15.30 -2.88 11.84
C ASN A 94 -14.49 -1.60 11.99
N VAL A 95 -15.06 -0.44 11.69
CA VAL A 95 -14.35 0.85 11.80
C VAL A 95 -14.02 1.18 13.26
N ALA A 96 -14.96 0.97 14.19
CA ALA A 96 -14.76 1.27 15.61
C ALA A 96 -13.75 0.33 16.31
N MET A 97 -13.32 -0.75 15.67
CA MET A 97 -12.55 -1.80 16.34
C MET A 97 -11.19 -1.33 16.83
N GLY A 98 -10.45 -0.56 16.02
CA GLY A 98 -9.14 -0.02 16.40
C GLY A 98 -9.21 0.82 17.67
N PRO A 99 -10.02 1.90 17.72
CA PRO A 99 -10.21 2.69 18.92
C PRO A 99 -10.64 1.86 20.14
N LEU A 100 -11.52 0.88 19.97
CA LEU A 100 -11.95 -0.01 21.07
C LEU A 100 -10.77 -0.82 21.62
N PHE A 101 -9.88 -1.33 20.77
CA PHE A 101 -8.68 -2.05 21.23
C PHE A 101 -7.71 -1.13 21.98
N HIS A 102 -7.67 0.16 21.64
CA HIS A 102 -6.90 1.18 22.35
C HIS A 102 -7.59 1.71 23.61
N GLY A 103 -8.72 1.11 24.04
CA GLY A 103 -9.41 1.47 25.27
C GLY A 103 -10.31 2.70 25.17
N VAL A 104 -10.58 3.22 23.97
CA VAL A 104 -11.55 4.32 23.78
C VAL A 104 -12.94 3.84 24.16
N PRO A 105 -13.71 4.62 24.96
CA PRO A 105 -15.06 4.26 25.36
C PRO A 105 -15.94 3.99 24.13
N ARG A 106 -16.76 2.92 24.21
CA ARG A 106 -17.58 2.44 23.07
C ARG A 106 -18.43 3.55 22.44
N LYS A 107 -19.01 4.42 23.27
CA LYS A 107 -19.84 5.54 22.77
C LYS A 107 -19.03 6.49 21.88
N THR A 108 -17.83 6.85 22.31
CA THR A 108 -16.89 7.73 21.57
C THR A 108 -16.44 7.01 20.29
N ALA A 109 -15.90 5.79 20.40
CA ALA A 109 -15.45 5.01 19.24
C ALA A 109 -16.53 4.84 18.17
N HIS A 110 -17.79 4.65 18.56
CA HIS A 110 -18.91 4.56 17.62
C HIS A 110 -19.29 5.90 17.02
N THR A 111 -19.12 7.02 17.77
CA THR A 111 -19.36 8.36 17.23
C THR A 111 -18.32 8.70 16.17
N ASP A 112 -17.05 8.48 16.48
CA ASP A 112 -15.92 8.74 15.56
C ASP A 112 -16.01 7.83 14.31
N ALA A 113 -16.39 6.57 14.51
CA ALA A 113 -16.59 5.63 13.40
C ALA A 113 -17.71 6.06 12.44
N ARG A 114 -18.82 6.63 12.95
CA ARG A 114 -19.87 7.19 12.08
C ARG A 114 -19.38 8.38 11.29
N GLU A 115 -18.59 9.24 11.91
CA GLU A 115 -18.00 10.39 11.22
C GLU A 115 -17.06 9.93 10.09
N TRP A 116 -16.20 8.96 10.35
CA TRP A 116 -15.34 8.37 9.32
C TRP A 116 -16.13 7.70 8.21
N LEU A 117 -17.23 7.00 8.52
CA LEU A 117 -18.13 6.43 7.51
C LEU A 117 -18.79 7.51 6.66
N ARG A 118 -19.13 8.65 7.24
CA ARG A 118 -19.64 9.81 6.51
C ARG A 118 -18.57 10.38 5.55
N VAL A 119 -17.34 10.53 6.03
CA VAL A 119 -16.19 11.01 5.22
C VAL A 119 -15.96 10.12 4.01
N VAL A 120 -16.00 8.80 4.17
CA VAL A 120 -15.82 7.86 3.05
C VAL A 120 -17.11 7.58 2.24
N GLY A 121 -18.18 8.39 2.44
CA GLY A 121 -19.43 8.30 1.69
C GLY A 121 -20.25 7.04 1.96
N LEU A 122 -20.20 6.52 3.19
CA LEU A 122 -20.93 5.31 3.63
C LEU A 122 -21.93 5.59 4.77
N ALA A 123 -22.39 6.83 4.90
CA ALA A 123 -23.47 7.15 5.81
C ALA A 123 -24.74 6.37 5.43
N GLY A 124 -25.40 5.76 6.43
CA GLY A 124 -26.56 4.88 6.25
C GLY A 124 -26.23 3.40 6.05
N PHE A 125 -24.94 3.01 6.01
CA PHE A 125 -24.51 1.62 5.91
C PHE A 125 -23.93 1.06 7.21
N GLU A 126 -24.07 1.77 8.33
CA GLU A 126 -23.46 1.46 9.62
C GLU A 126 -23.79 0.06 10.13
N ASP A 127 -25.04 -0.37 9.95
CA ASP A 127 -25.57 -1.64 10.44
C ASP A 127 -25.44 -2.78 9.43
N HIS A 128 -24.94 -2.51 8.22
CA HIS A 128 -24.68 -3.55 7.22
C HIS A 128 -23.45 -4.39 7.60
N HIS A 129 -23.39 -5.60 7.07
CA HIS A 129 -22.24 -6.49 7.21
C HIS A 129 -21.41 -6.47 5.91
N PRO A 130 -20.11 -6.83 5.94
CA PRO A 130 -19.24 -6.80 4.78
C PRO A 130 -19.78 -7.53 3.54
N HIS A 131 -20.47 -8.64 3.71
CA HIS A 131 -21.07 -9.42 2.60
C HIS A 131 -22.22 -8.71 1.88
N GLN A 132 -22.80 -7.67 2.49
CA GLN A 132 -23.88 -6.85 1.91
C GLN A 132 -23.35 -5.66 1.10
N LEU A 133 -22.02 -5.45 1.08
CA LEU A 133 -21.36 -4.32 0.42
C LEU A 133 -20.74 -4.73 -0.90
N SER A 134 -20.66 -3.77 -1.84
CA SER A 134 -19.81 -3.93 -3.03
C SER A 134 -18.32 -3.96 -2.65
N GLY A 135 -17.45 -4.43 -3.55
CA GLY A 135 -15.99 -4.42 -3.32
C GLY A 135 -15.45 -3.01 -3.03
N GLY A 136 -15.92 -2.00 -3.77
CA GLY A 136 -15.54 -0.61 -3.53
C GLY A 136 -16.00 -0.08 -2.17
N MET A 137 -17.22 -0.44 -1.73
CA MET A 137 -17.70 -0.06 -0.40
C MET A 137 -16.86 -0.71 0.70
N ARG A 138 -16.49 -1.99 0.57
CA ARG A 138 -15.60 -2.66 1.53
C ARG A 138 -14.23 -1.98 1.63
N LYS A 139 -13.64 -1.59 0.49
CA LYS A 139 -12.38 -0.82 0.49
C LYS A 139 -12.50 0.51 1.23
N ARG A 140 -13.61 1.24 1.07
CA ARG A 140 -13.88 2.48 1.81
C ARG A 140 -14.02 2.23 3.32
N VAL A 141 -14.67 1.14 3.72
CA VAL A 141 -14.70 0.73 5.15
C VAL A 141 -13.30 0.43 5.67
N SER A 142 -12.48 -0.30 4.91
CA SER A 142 -11.09 -0.62 5.29
C SER A 142 -10.24 0.65 5.42
N LEU A 143 -10.42 1.64 4.53
CA LEU A 143 -9.74 2.94 4.63
C LEU A 143 -10.16 3.70 5.89
N ALA A 144 -11.46 3.79 6.18
CA ALA A 144 -11.96 4.41 7.40
C ALA A 144 -11.41 3.72 8.65
N ALA A 145 -11.37 2.37 8.67
CA ALA A 145 -10.82 1.59 9.77
C ALA A 145 -9.31 1.79 9.97
N ALA A 146 -8.56 2.06 8.91
CA ALA A 146 -7.14 2.37 9.00
C ALA A 146 -6.88 3.79 9.53
N LEU A 147 -7.66 4.77 9.07
CA LEU A 147 -7.44 6.19 9.36
C LEU A 147 -8.01 6.64 10.70
N ILE A 148 -9.07 6.01 11.22
CA ILE A 148 -9.69 6.37 12.50
C ILE A 148 -8.72 6.32 13.69
N ASN A 149 -7.63 5.55 13.57
CA ASN A 149 -6.60 5.44 14.60
C ASN A 149 -5.57 6.57 14.55
N GLU A 150 -5.72 7.54 13.64
CA GLU A 150 -4.78 8.66 13.44
C GLU A 150 -3.32 8.17 13.39
N PRO A 151 -3.00 7.24 12.48
CA PRO A 151 -1.69 6.61 12.48
C PRO A 151 -0.58 7.61 12.12
N SER A 152 0.58 7.48 12.76
CA SER A 152 1.80 8.17 12.33
C SER A 152 2.43 7.54 11.08
N ILE A 153 2.11 6.26 10.83
CA ILE A 153 2.57 5.49 9.68
C ILE A 153 1.39 4.74 9.06
N LEU A 154 1.18 4.94 7.76
CA LEU A 154 0.13 4.29 7.00
C LEU A 154 0.74 3.43 5.89
N LEU A 155 0.52 2.13 5.98
CA LEU A 155 0.97 1.15 5.00
C LEU A 155 -0.24 0.70 4.17
N MET A 156 -0.16 0.83 2.84
CA MET A 156 -1.27 0.49 1.96
C MET A 156 -0.81 -0.43 0.82
N ASP A 157 -1.44 -1.59 0.73
CA ASP A 157 -1.16 -2.59 -0.31
C ASP A 157 -2.28 -2.61 -1.35
N GLU A 158 -2.04 -2.00 -2.51
CA GLU A 158 -2.99 -1.88 -3.63
C GLU A 158 -4.41 -1.42 -3.19
N PRO A 159 -4.54 -0.32 -2.43
CA PRO A 159 -5.80 0.04 -1.77
C PRO A 159 -6.94 0.30 -2.76
N PHE A 160 -6.62 0.72 -3.98
CA PHE A 160 -7.61 1.10 -5.00
C PHE A 160 -7.71 0.13 -6.18
N GLY A 161 -6.95 -0.99 -6.16
CA GLY A 161 -6.86 -1.93 -7.28
C GLY A 161 -8.19 -2.54 -7.73
N ALA A 162 -9.16 -2.68 -6.82
CA ALA A 162 -10.48 -3.27 -7.11
C ALA A 162 -11.59 -2.23 -7.39
N LEU A 163 -11.24 -0.93 -7.46
CA LEU A 163 -12.20 0.15 -7.68
C LEU A 163 -12.34 0.48 -9.17
N ASP A 164 -13.54 0.90 -9.57
CA ASP A 164 -13.74 1.54 -10.87
C ASP A 164 -13.06 2.92 -10.93
N VAL A 165 -12.82 3.41 -12.14
CA VAL A 165 -12.04 4.64 -12.40
C VAL A 165 -12.59 5.86 -11.66
N GLN A 166 -13.92 6.01 -11.56
CA GLN A 166 -14.54 7.17 -10.91
C GLN A 166 -14.38 7.09 -9.39
N THR A 167 -14.69 5.93 -8.81
CA THR A 167 -14.54 5.69 -7.38
C THR A 167 -13.07 5.82 -6.96
N LYS A 168 -12.13 5.29 -7.77
CA LYS A 168 -10.70 5.43 -7.56
C LYS A 168 -10.27 6.90 -7.47
N ALA A 169 -10.73 7.73 -8.40
CA ALA A 169 -10.41 9.14 -8.43
C ALA A 169 -10.95 9.90 -7.19
N ILE A 170 -12.18 9.60 -6.77
CA ILE A 170 -12.78 10.17 -5.54
C ILE A 170 -11.94 9.77 -4.33
N MET A 171 -11.65 8.47 -4.17
CA MET A 171 -10.89 7.95 -3.02
C MET A 171 -9.46 8.49 -2.96
N SER A 172 -8.82 8.68 -4.12
CA SER A 172 -7.49 9.28 -4.19
C SER A 172 -7.50 10.74 -3.73
N ASN A 173 -8.53 11.51 -4.11
CA ASN A 173 -8.68 12.89 -3.66
C ASN A 173 -8.95 12.95 -2.15
N GLU A 174 -9.82 12.10 -1.62
CA GLU A 174 -10.10 12.02 -0.18
C GLU A 174 -8.82 11.66 0.60
N LEU A 175 -8.07 10.66 0.13
CA LEU A 175 -6.80 10.28 0.75
C LEU A 175 -5.80 11.45 0.77
N LEU A 176 -5.68 12.21 -0.33
CA LEU A 176 -4.82 13.39 -0.39
C LEU A 176 -5.23 14.46 0.62
N GLN A 177 -6.53 14.78 0.70
CA GLN A 177 -7.04 15.77 1.65
C GLN A 177 -6.78 15.37 3.10
N LEU A 178 -7.01 14.10 3.44
CA LEU A 178 -6.75 13.56 4.78
C LEU A 178 -5.25 13.56 5.10
N TRP A 179 -4.42 13.15 4.13
CA TRP A 179 -2.98 13.16 4.28
C TRP A 179 -2.43 14.59 4.46
N ASP A 180 -2.94 15.57 3.71
CA ASP A 180 -2.51 16.97 3.85
C ASP A 180 -2.82 17.57 5.24
N GLN A 181 -3.81 17.05 5.94
CA GLN A 181 -4.19 17.49 7.29
C GLN A 181 -3.31 16.88 8.38
N THR A 182 -3.00 15.60 8.29
CA THR A 182 -2.35 14.83 9.37
C THR A 182 -0.89 14.45 9.08
N ARG A 183 -0.50 14.44 7.79
CA ARG A 183 0.86 14.15 7.31
C ARG A 183 1.49 12.88 7.90
N PRO A 184 0.80 11.74 7.96
CA PRO A 184 1.46 10.49 8.32
C PRO A 184 2.53 10.13 7.30
N SER A 185 3.55 9.39 7.72
CA SER A 185 4.49 8.75 6.80
C SER A 185 3.79 7.61 6.07
N VAL A 186 3.81 7.58 4.74
CA VAL A 186 3.06 6.61 3.93
C VAL A 186 3.98 5.75 3.10
N ILE A 187 3.77 4.42 3.08
CA ILE A 187 4.22 3.54 2.00
C ILE A 187 2.98 3.02 1.28
N PHE A 188 2.86 3.41 0.02
CA PHE A 188 1.72 3.11 -0.84
C PHE A 188 2.17 2.19 -1.98
N VAL A 189 1.76 0.95 -1.93
CA VAL A 189 2.04 -0.02 -3.00
C VAL A 189 0.92 0.05 -4.02
N THR A 190 1.28 0.23 -5.29
CA THR A 190 0.34 0.19 -6.41
C THR A 190 1.01 -0.34 -7.68
N HIS A 191 0.21 -0.83 -8.60
CA HIS A 191 0.63 -1.11 -9.97
C HIS A 191 0.22 -0.01 -10.95
N ASP A 192 -0.51 1.00 -10.47
CA ASP A 192 -0.97 2.15 -11.24
C ASP A 192 0.01 3.31 -11.10
N LEU A 193 0.72 3.61 -12.18
CA LEU A 193 1.74 4.66 -12.19
C LEU A 193 1.13 6.07 -12.05
N GLU A 194 -0.08 6.29 -12.57
CA GLU A 194 -0.76 7.57 -12.42
C GLU A 194 -1.12 7.84 -10.95
N GLU A 195 -1.58 6.81 -10.21
CA GLU A 195 -1.79 6.93 -8.77
C GLU A 195 -0.50 7.26 -8.03
N ALA A 196 0.58 6.53 -8.33
CA ALA A 196 1.87 6.73 -7.68
C ALA A 196 2.35 8.17 -7.83
N ILE A 197 2.30 8.72 -9.05
CA ILE A 197 2.75 10.10 -9.34
C ILE A 197 1.79 11.13 -8.73
N ALA A 198 0.47 10.90 -8.82
CA ALA A 198 -0.50 11.85 -8.31
C ALA A 198 -0.46 11.97 -6.79
N LEU A 199 -0.21 10.89 -6.06
CA LEU A 199 -0.29 10.85 -4.61
C LEU A 199 1.06 11.09 -3.92
N ALA A 200 2.15 10.52 -4.43
CA ALA A 200 3.41 10.44 -3.70
C ALA A 200 4.32 11.67 -3.86
N ASP A 201 5.18 11.90 -2.86
CA ASP A 201 6.32 12.81 -2.93
C ASP A 201 7.54 12.11 -3.55
N ARG A 202 7.55 10.77 -3.48
CA ARG A 202 8.61 9.91 -4.00
C ARG A 202 8.04 8.62 -4.56
N VAL A 203 8.52 8.21 -5.73
CA VAL A 203 8.18 6.92 -6.35
C VAL A 203 9.42 6.05 -6.42
N VAL A 204 9.31 4.84 -5.88
CA VAL A 204 10.35 3.81 -5.89
C VAL A 204 9.96 2.72 -6.88
N VAL A 205 10.82 2.46 -7.85
CA VAL A 205 10.64 1.38 -8.84
C VAL A 205 11.43 0.16 -8.38
N MET A 206 10.74 -0.97 -8.25
CA MET A 206 11.35 -2.26 -7.89
C MET A 206 11.56 -3.14 -9.12
N THR A 207 12.66 -3.92 -9.09
CA THR A 207 12.95 -4.93 -10.12
C THR A 207 12.05 -6.16 -9.96
N VAL A 208 11.95 -6.96 -11.03
CA VAL A 208 11.35 -8.32 -10.94
C VAL A 208 12.10 -9.18 -9.91
N ALA A 209 11.38 -10.14 -9.27
CA ALA A 209 11.95 -11.01 -8.21
C ALA A 209 13.30 -11.66 -8.58
N PRO A 210 14.27 -11.69 -7.66
CA PRO A 210 14.23 -11.10 -6.33
C PRO A 210 14.20 -9.57 -6.42
N GLY A 211 13.22 -8.95 -5.72
CA GLY A 211 13.03 -7.51 -5.78
C GLY A 211 14.20 -6.74 -5.16
N THR A 212 14.68 -5.74 -5.88
CA THR A 212 15.61 -4.71 -5.41
C THR A 212 15.07 -3.34 -5.79
N VAL A 213 15.59 -2.27 -5.22
CA VAL A 213 15.30 -0.91 -5.68
C VAL A 213 16.06 -0.66 -6.97
N LYS A 214 15.34 -0.42 -8.09
CA LYS A 214 15.93 -0.11 -9.39
C LYS A 214 16.22 1.38 -9.53
N ALA A 215 15.24 2.21 -9.16
CA ALA A 215 15.31 3.66 -9.27
C ALA A 215 14.39 4.33 -8.25
N VAL A 216 14.73 5.57 -7.92
CA VAL A 216 13.94 6.43 -7.02
C VAL A 216 13.74 7.76 -7.74
N TYR A 217 12.49 8.24 -7.77
CA TYR A 217 12.09 9.48 -8.39
C TYR A 217 11.44 10.39 -7.37
N ASP A 218 11.97 11.58 -7.17
CA ASP A 218 11.29 12.62 -6.42
C ASP A 218 10.23 13.29 -7.30
N ILE A 219 9.03 13.45 -6.75
CA ILE A 219 7.86 13.98 -7.44
C ILE A 219 7.71 15.44 -7.05
N ASP A 220 8.23 16.32 -7.87
CA ASP A 220 8.29 17.78 -7.69
C ASP A 220 7.00 18.51 -8.12
N LEU A 221 5.85 17.82 -8.01
CA LEU A 221 4.55 18.44 -8.21
C LEU A 221 4.16 19.26 -6.96
N PRO A 222 3.61 20.48 -7.12
CA PRO A 222 3.27 21.36 -6.01
C PRO A 222 2.31 20.70 -4.99
N ARG A 223 2.45 21.11 -3.72
CA ARG A 223 1.52 20.77 -2.63
C ARG A 223 0.86 22.06 -2.09
N PRO A 224 -0.41 22.08 -1.64
CA PRO A 224 -1.37 20.96 -1.73
C PRO A 224 -1.69 20.63 -3.20
N ARG A 225 -1.88 19.36 -3.48
CA ARG A 225 -2.21 18.94 -4.84
C ARG A 225 -3.70 19.20 -5.12
N GLY A 226 -4.01 19.66 -6.34
CA GLY A 226 -5.36 19.74 -6.84
C GLY A 226 -5.98 18.35 -7.05
N ALA A 227 -7.17 18.33 -7.66
CA ALA A 227 -7.82 17.05 -7.96
C ALA A 227 -6.92 16.17 -8.83
N VAL A 228 -6.84 14.88 -8.49
CA VAL A 228 -5.99 13.90 -9.19
C VAL A 228 -6.27 13.89 -10.70
N GLN A 229 -7.54 14.11 -11.10
CA GLN A 229 -7.96 14.19 -12.49
C GLN A 229 -7.34 15.39 -13.23
N GLU A 230 -7.06 16.50 -12.55
CA GLU A 230 -6.50 17.72 -13.13
C GLU A 230 -4.95 17.67 -13.19
N ILE A 231 -4.35 17.09 -12.15
CA ILE A 231 -2.87 16.99 -12.06
C ILE A 231 -2.27 16.25 -13.25
N ARG A 232 -2.95 15.20 -13.76
CA ARG A 232 -2.49 14.40 -14.90
C ARG A 232 -2.34 15.16 -16.20
N PHE A 233 -2.99 16.32 -16.35
CA PHE A 233 -2.88 17.18 -17.52
C PHE A 233 -1.70 18.17 -17.44
N GLN A 234 -0.98 18.21 -16.33
CA GLN A 234 0.19 19.06 -16.19
C GLN A 234 1.36 18.50 -17.01
N PRO A 235 2.13 19.33 -17.75
CA PRO A 235 3.27 18.87 -18.54
C PRO A 235 4.31 18.09 -17.69
N ARG A 236 4.53 18.55 -16.45
CA ARG A 236 5.48 17.90 -15.53
C ARG A 236 5.04 16.50 -15.13
N PHE A 237 3.73 16.27 -14.95
CA PHE A 237 3.18 14.94 -14.70
C PHE A 237 3.49 13.99 -15.86
N ALA A 238 3.23 14.42 -17.09
CA ALA A 238 3.50 13.61 -18.29
C ALA A 238 4.98 13.25 -18.45
N GLU A 239 5.87 14.18 -18.10
CA GLU A 239 7.32 13.96 -18.12
C GLU A 239 7.74 12.92 -17.06
N LEU A 240 7.29 13.05 -15.81
CA LEU A 240 7.55 12.10 -14.75
C LEU A 240 6.98 10.71 -15.10
N HIS A 241 5.77 10.67 -15.63
CA HIS A 241 5.15 9.42 -16.07
C HIS A 241 6.00 8.69 -17.12
N ARG A 242 6.49 9.42 -18.13
CA ARG A 242 7.36 8.85 -19.15
C ARG A 242 8.66 8.31 -18.57
N GLN A 243 9.35 9.10 -17.72
CA GLN A 243 10.62 8.68 -17.10
C GLN A 243 10.47 7.42 -16.25
N ILE A 244 9.45 7.38 -15.40
CA ILE A 244 9.21 6.24 -14.51
C ILE A 244 8.74 5.02 -15.31
N TRP A 245 7.89 5.23 -16.32
CA TRP A 245 7.44 4.17 -17.22
C TRP A 245 8.61 3.50 -17.97
N GLU A 246 9.57 4.27 -18.46
CA GLU A 246 10.77 3.73 -19.14
C GLU A 246 11.54 2.77 -18.20
N SER A 247 11.72 3.14 -16.94
CA SER A 247 12.33 2.25 -15.94
C SER A 247 11.49 1.01 -15.63
N LEU A 248 10.16 1.18 -15.53
CA LEU A 248 9.25 0.10 -15.16
C LEU A 248 9.04 -0.89 -16.30
N ARG A 249 8.97 -0.41 -17.56
CA ARG A 249 8.71 -1.23 -18.75
C ARG A 249 9.68 -2.40 -18.87
N GLU A 250 10.97 -2.17 -18.70
CA GLU A 250 11.97 -3.23 -18.77
C GLU A 250 11.71 -4.34 -17.74
N GLU A 251 11.27 -3.99 -16.54
CA GLU A 251 10.99 -4.95 -15.48
C GLU A 251 9.70 -5.73 -15.75
N VAL A 252 8.70 -5.07 -16.32
CA VAL A 252 7.45 -5.71 -16.76
C VAL A 252 7.73 -6.70 -17.90
N GLU A 253 8.52 -6.31 -18.89
CA GLU A 253 8.92 -7.19 -20.02
C GLU A 253 9.70 -8.41 -19.50
N ARG A 254 10.63 -8.22 -18.56
CA ARG A 254 11.38 -9.32 -17.92
C ARG A 254 10.46 -10.25 -17.12
N ALA A 255 9.48 -9.69 -16.39
CA ALA A 255 8.50 -10.49 -15.66
C ALA A 255 7.67 -11.36 -16.61
N TYR A 256 7.22 -10.78 -17.71
CA TYR A 256 6.42 -11.47 -18.71
C TYR A 256 7.20 -12.61 -19.39
N ALA A 257 8.47 -12.36 -19.76
CA ALA A 257 9.36 -13.38 -20.35
C ALA A 257 9.57 -14.58 -19.42
N ARG A 258 9.67 -14.35 -18.10
CA ARG A 258 9.81 -15.42 -17.09
C ARG A 258 8.55 -16.26 -16.93
N THR A 259 7.37 -15.66 -17.08
CA THR A 259 6.08 -16.38 -16.95
C THR A 259 5.75 -17.18 -18.22
N ALA A 260 6.23 -16.72 -19.39
CA ALA A 260 6.02 -17.38 -20.68
C ALA A 260 6.96 -18.57 -20.92
N ALA A 261 8.03 -18.72 -20.15
CA ALA A 261 9.09 -19.72 -20.37
C ALA A 261 8.84 -21.17 -19.87
N PRO A 262 7.82 -21.58 -19.09
CA PRO A 262 7.73 -22.96 -18.57
C PRO A 262 6.80 -23.91 -19.35
N ALA A 263 6.54 -23.70 -20.64
CA ALA A 263 5.64 -24.61 -21.40
C ALA A 263 6.33 -25.56 -22.38
N LEU A 264 7.67 -25.59 -22.49
CA LEU A 264 8.35 -26.32 -23.56
C LEU A 264 9.31 -27.44 -23.12
N THR A 265 9.34 -27.86 -21.86
CA THR A 265 10.17 -29.00 -21.44
C THR A 265 9.37 -30.06 -20.67
N GLY A 266 8.40 -30.65 -21.33
CA GLY A 266 7.58 -31.72 -20.75
C GLY A 266 6.90 -32.58 -21.84
N GLY A 267 7.61 -32.84 -22.91
CA GLY A 267 7.17 -33.76 -23.93
C GLY A 267 8.40 -34.36 -24.61
N ASP A 268 8.78 -35.54 -24.15
CA ASP A 268 9.33 -36.67 -24.85
C ASP A 268 10.29 -37.47 -24.00
N ALA A 269 9.83 -38.62 -23.57
CA ALA A 269 10.58 -39.85 -23.67
C ALA A 269 9.72 -41.02 -23.18
N ALA A 270 9.21 -41.78 -24.19
CA ALA A 270 8.94 -43.22 -24.23
C ALA A 270 8.34 -43.90 -23.00
#